data_47a41de8779dbdc0c61bbd4c1ae06dcb
#
_entry.id   47a41de8779dbdc0c61bbd4c1ae06dcb
#
_cell.length_a   1.000
_cell.length_b   1.000
_cell.length_c   1.000
_cell.angle_alpha   90.00
_cell.angle_beta   90.00
_cell.angle_gamma   90.00
#
_symmetry.space_group_name_H-M   'P 1'
#
loop_
_entity.id
_entity.type
_entity.pdbx_description
1 polymer ?
#
loop_
_entity_poly.entity_id
_entity_poly.type
_entity_poly.pdbx_seq_one_letter_code
_entity_poly.pdbx_strand_id
1 'polypeptide(L)'
;METTRLTSKRSLSLFYGFAISILLLVADYFSGPFIQFPVSYLIPVAFLSWFNGRRWGLIFAFLLPTVRYYFNIALWTVPWTVTEASINAVIRIVVLSSFALIIDRTAIQTRQLSRQVLLLEGLLPICSHCKKIRDQNDQWQVMENYIMERSAATFTHGICPDCMREHYGEVIKK
;
A
#
# COMPACT_ATOMS: atom_id res chain seq x y z
N MET A 1 -0.83 3.05 20.57
CA MET A 1 -2.14 2.81 19.94
C MET A 1 -2.06 2.61 18.41
N GLU A 2 -1.07 3.17 17.74
CA GLU A 2 -0.87 3.08 16.28
C GLU A 2 -0.31 1.72 15.83
N THR A 3 0.57 1.11 16.60
CA THR A 3 1.17 -0.20 16.33
C THR A 3 0.14 -1.33 16.29
N THR A 4 -0.86 -1.28 17.16
CA THR A 4 -1.95 -2.28 17.20
C THR A 4 -2.88 -2.19 15.98
N ARG A 5 -3.09 -1.02 15.41
CA ARG A 5 -3.88 -0.84 14.17
C ARG A 5 -3.16 -1.35 12.92
N LEU A 6 -1.84 -1.20 12.86
CA LEU A 6 -1.04 -1.69 11.74
C LEU A 6 -0.95 -3.22 11.71
N THR A 7 -0.79 -3.86 12.87
CA THR A 7 -0.79 -5.33 13.00
C THR A 7 -2.15 -5.93 12.65
N SER A 8 -3.25 -5.29 13.06
CA SER A 8 -4.62 -5.71 12.73
C SER A 8 -4.90 -5.66 11.22
N LYS A 9 -4.49 -4.60 10.53
CA LYS A 9 -4.66 -4.48 9.06
C LYS A 9 -3.85 -5.53 8.31
N ARG A 10 -2.65 -5.85 8.77
CA ARG A 10 -1.79 -6.86 8.16
C ARG A 10 -2.32 -8.27 8.37
N SER A 11 -2.86 -8.58 9.54
CA SER A 11 -3.52 -9.84 9.84
C SER A 11 -4.77 -10.04 8.98
N LEU A 12 -5.57 -8.99 8.80
CA LEU A 12 -6.77 -9.02 7.97
C LEU A 12 -6.44 -9.26 6.48
N SER A 13 -5.39 -8.62 5.96
CA SER A 13 -4.97 -8.84 4.57
C SER A 13 -4.42 -10.25 4.34
N LEU A 14 -3.74 -10.84 5.31
CA LEU A 14 -3.35 -12.25 5.24
C LEU A 14 -4.56 -13.16 5.18
N PHE A 15 -5.56 -12.94 6.04
CA PHE A 15 -6.79 -13.73 6.05
C PHE A 15 -7.49 -13.70 4.69
N TYR A 16 -7.65 -12.51 4.07
CA TYR A 16 -8.23 -12.41 2.73
C TYR A 16 -7.38 -13.10 1.66
N GLY A 17 -6.06 -12.98 1.72
CA GLY A 17 -5.17 -13.65 0.80
C GLY A 17 -5.29 -15.18 0.87
N PHE A 18 -5.38 -15.75 2.07
CA PHE A 18 -5.65 -17.18 2.29
C PHE A 18 -7.03 -17.58 1.78
N ALA A 19 -8.07 -16.82 2.09
CA ALA A 19 -9.44 -17.11 1.66
C ALA A 19 -9.56 -17.13 0.12
N ILE A 20 -8.98 -16.14 -0.56
CA ILE A 20 -8.94 -16.08 -2.02
C ILE A 20 -8.18 -17.31 -2.59
N SER A 21 -7.05 -17.66 -2.00
CA SER A 21 -6.24 -18.81 -2.45
C SER A 21 -7.01 -20.13 -2.32
N ILE A 22 -7.69 -20.33 -1.20
CA ILE A 22 -8.51 -21.54 -0.96
C ILE A 22 -9.68 -21.58 -1.95
N LEU A 23 -10.38 -20.46 -2.14
CA LEU A 23 -11.49 -20.37 -3.09
C LEU A 23 -11.04 -20.75 -4.52
N LEU A 24 -9.89 -20.24 -4.94
CA LEU A 24 -9.34 -20.53 -6.28
C LEU A 24 -8.87 -21.98 -6.40
N LEU A 25 -8.27 -22.57 -5.36
CA LEU A 25 -7.92 -23.98 -5.36
C LEU A 25 -9.14 -24.90 -5.42
N VAL A 26 -10.21 -24.55 -4.72
CA VAL A 26 -11.50 -25.27 -4.78
C VAL A 26 -12.11 -25.18 -6.18
N ALA A 27 -12.16 -23.97 -6.75
CA ALA A 27 -12.64 -23.76 -8.10
C ALA A 27 -11.82 -24.54 -9.12
N ASP A 28 -10.51 -24.56 -8.97
CA ASP A 28 -9.59 -25.29 -9.84
C ASP A 28 -9.77 -26.82 -9.72
N TYR A 29 -10.04 -27.31 -8.51
CA TYR A 29 -10.35 -28.72 -8.28
C TYR A 29 -11.63 -29.16 -9.01
N PHE A 30 -12.70 -28.35 -8.92
CA PHE A 30 -13.97 -28.64 -9.61
C PHE A 30 -13.91 -28.47 -11.13
N SER A 31 -13.03 -27.62 -11.64
CA SER A 31 -12.82 -27.43 -13.08
C SER A 31 -12.13 -28.61 -13.76
N GLY A 32 -11.50 -29.48 -12.97
CA GLY A 32 -10.86 -30.69 -13.44
C GLY A 32 -9.50 -30.48 -14.12
N PRO A 33 -8.91 -31.56 -14.66
CA PRO A 33 -7.53 -31.53 -15.17
C PRO A 33 -7.36 -30.77 -16.49
N PHE A 34 -8.44 -30.70 -17.31
CA PHE A 34 -8.37 -30.15 -18.66
C PHE A 34 -8.47 -28.61 -18.68
N ILE A 35 -9.22 -28.03 -17.76
CA ILE A 35 -9.39 -26.57 -17.68
C ILE A 35 -8.31 -26.03 -16.74
N GLN A 36 -7.38 -25.28 -17.31
CA GLN A 36 -6.28 -24.70 -16.55
C GLN A 36 -6.43 -23.18 -16.50
N PHE A 37 -6.61 -22.64 -15.29
CA PHE A 37 -6.62 -21.20 -15.04
C PHE A 37 -5.31 -20.72 -14.40
N PRO A 38 -4.16 -20.76 -15.10
CA PRO A 38 -2.88 -20.36 -14.51
C PRO A 38 -2.87 -18.88 -14.11
N VAL A 39 -3.67 -18.07 -14.82
CA VAL A 39 -3.80 -16.62 -14.57
C VAL A 39 -4.51 -16.31 -13.26
N SER A 40 -5.42 -17.17 -12.79
CA SER A 40 -6.16 -16.93 -11.55
C SER A 40 -5.25 -16.91 -10.32
N TYR A 41 -4.15 -17.66 -10.33
CA TYR A 41 -3.17 -17.67 -9.22
C TYR A 41 -2.35 -16.37 -9.11
N LEU A 42 -2.32 -15.55 -10.16
CA LEU A 42 -1.71 -14.22 -10.10
C LEU A 42 -2.43 -13.30 -9.09
N ILE A 43 -3.75 -13.47 -8.90
CA ILE A 43 -4.56 -12.62 -8.03
C ILE A 43 -4.10 -12.72 -6.57
N PRO A 44 -4.10 -13.92 -5.91
CA PRO A 44 -3.65 -14.03 -4.52
C PRO A 44 -2.16 -13.72 -4.34
N VAL A 45 -1.31 -14.07 -5.32
CA VAL A 45 0.12 -13.77 -5.29
C VAL A 45 0.35 -12.26 -5.35
N ALA A 46 -0.34 -11.54 -6.25
CA ALA A 46 -0.27 -10.07 -6.34
C ALA A 46 -0.76 -9.41 -5.05
N PHE A 47 -1.92 -9.83 -4.56
CA PHE A 47 -2.51 -9.31 -3.35
C PHE A 47 -1.58 -9.46 -2.14
N LEU A 48 -1.05 -10.66 -1.92
CA LEU A 48 -0.16 -10.94 -0.81
C LEU A 48 1.19 -10.22 -0.95
N SER A 49 1.77 -10.14 -2.14
CA SER A 49 3.00 -9.38 -2.40
C SER A 49 2.81 -7.89 -2.12
N TRP A 50 1.68 -7.32 -2.55
CA TRP A 50 1.39 -5.89 -2.38
C TRP A 50 1.19 -5.47 -0.93
N PHE A 51 0.39 -6.23 -0.17
CA PHE A 51 0.01 -5.87 1.20
C PHE A 51 0.95 -6.43 2.27
N ASN A 52 1.48 -7.63 2.08
CA ASN A 52 2.24 -8.37 3.08
C ASN A 52 3.73 -8.52 2.74
N GLY A 53 4.13 -8.13 1.50
CA GLY A 53 5.50 -8.06 1.04
C GLY A 53 6.02 -9.38 0.45
N ARG A 54 7.25 -9.32 -0.03
CA ARG A 54 7.95 -10.36 -0.79
C ARG A 54 7.83 -11.78 -0.23
N ARG A 55 7.96 -11.95 1.09
CA ARG A 55 7.99 -13.28 1.72
C ARG A 55 6.69 -14.04 1.47
N TRP A 56 5.55 -13.40 1.72
CA TRP A 56 4.24 -14.02 1.54
C TRP A 56 3.90 -14.26 0.08
N GLY A 57 4.24 -13.31 -0.79
CA GLY A 57 4.10 -13.52 -2.25
C GLY A 57 4.85 -14.73 -2.77
N LEU A 58 6.11 -14.91 -2.36
CA LEU A 58 6.93 -16.06 -2.76
C LEU A 58 6.43 -17.39 -2.17
N ILE A 59 5.97 -17.41 -0.92
CA ILE A 59 5.40 -18.62 -0.30
C ILE A 59 4.21 -19.10 -1.13
N PHE A 60 3.29 -18.19 -1.51
CA PHE A 60 2.12 -18.57 -2.29
C PHE A 60 2.44 -18.86 -3.76
N ALA A 61 3.43 -18.18 -4.34
CA ALA A 61 3.93 -18.48 -5.67
C ALA A 61 4.50 -19.90 -5.80
N PHE A 62 5.02 -20.47 -4.71
CA PHE A 62 5.49 -21.84 -4.64
C PHE A 62 4.37 -22.83 -4.24
N LEU A 63 3.58 -22.47 -3.23
CA LEU A 63 2.57 -23.35 -2.64
C LEU A 63 1.46 -23.71 -3.65
N LEU A 64 0.89 -22.71 -4.35
CA LEU A 64 -0.25 -22.93 -5.24
C LEU A 64 0.07 -23.89 -6.40
N PRO A 65 1.18 -23.74 -7.17
CA PRO A 65 1.55 -24.71 -8.18
C PRO A 65 1.86 -26.08 -7.62
N THR A 66 2.43 -26.18 -6.41
CA THR A 66 2.76 -27.46 -5.78
C THR A 66 1.49 -28.23 -5.40
N VAL A 67 0.47 -27.56 -4.87
CA VAL A 67 -0.83 -28.18 -4.58
C VAL A 67 -1.49 -28.64 -5.87
N ARG A 68 -1.44 -27.85 -6.94
CA ARG A 68 -1.97 -28.25 -8.26
C ARG A 68 -1.22 -29.45 -8.82
N TYR A 69 0.09 -29.49 -8.68
CA TYR A 69 0.90 -30.63 -9.08
C TYR A 69 0.46 -31.91 -8.36
N TYR A 70 0.22 -31.81 -7.05
CA TYR A 70 -0.31 -32.92 -6.26
C TYR A 70 -1.69 -33.39 -6.77
N PHE A 71 -2.61 -32.48 -7.11
CA PHE A 71 -3.90 -32.83 -7.69
C PHE A 71 -3.75 -33.60 -9.01
N ASN A 72 -2.80 -33.19 -9.87
CA ASN A 72 -2.56 -33.87 -11.14
C ASN A 72 -2.06 -35.30 -10.96
N ILE A 73 -1.21 -35.57 -9.97
CA ILE A 73 -0.58 -36.90 -9.79
C ILE A 73 -1.44 -37.80 -8.91
N ALA A 74 -1.98 -37.29 -7.81
CA ALA A 74 -2.60 -38.12 -6.79
C ALA A 74 -4.12 -38.26 -6.92
N LEU A 75 -4.81 -37.24 -7.43
CA LEU A 75 -6.28 -37.19 -7.42
C LEU A 75 -6.90 -37.41 -8.80
N TRP A 76 -6.24 -36.98 -9.86
CA TRP A 76 -6.74 -37.12 -11.21
C TRP A 76 -5.96 -38.18 -12.00
N THR A 77 -6.66 -39.16 -12.52
CA THR A 77 -6.10 -40.13 -13.47
C THR A 77 -6.00 -39.48 -14.85
N VAL A 78 -4.94 -38.71 -15.09
CA VAL A 78 -4.76 -37.93 -16.33
C VAL A 78 -3.76 -38.62 -17.23
N PRO A 79 -3.91 -38.54 -18.56
CA PRO A 79 -2.97 -39.13 -19.54
C PRO A 79 -1.62 -38.37 -19.64
N TRP A 80 -1.40 -37.35 -18.77
CA TRP A 80 -0.14 -36.62 -18.76
C TRP A 80 0.99 -37.44 -18.12
N THR A 81 2.14 -37.40 -18.77
CA THR A 81 3.33 -38.00 -18.17
C THR A 81 3.78 -37.18 -16.94
N VAL A 82 4.37 -37.85 -15.97
CA VAL A 82 4.94 -37.18 -14.75
C VAL A 82 5.91 -36.06 -15.17
N THR A 83 6.63 -36.25 -16.26
CA THR A 83 7.57 -35.28 -16.83
C THR A 83 6.86 -33.98 -17.25
N GLU A 84 5.75 -34.09 -17.99
CA GLU A 84 4.97 -32.90 -18.42
C GLU A 84 4.36 -32.15 -17.26
N ALA A 85 3.83 -32.87 -16.26
CA ALA A 85 3.29 -32.28 -15.06
C ALA A 85 4.38 -31.52 -14.27
N SER A 86 5.59 -32.07 -14.17
CA SER A 86 6.72 -31.45 -13.49
C SER A 86 7.22 -30.20 -14.21
N ILE A 87 7.36 -30.25 -15.54
CA ILE A 87 7.76 -29.09 -16.35
C ILE A 87 6.75 -27.94 -16.17
N ASN A 88 5.46 -28.24 -16.26
CA ASN A 88 4.41 -27.25 -16.07
C ASN A 88 4.42 -26.63 -14.65
N ALA A 89 4.67 -27.42 -13.61
CA ALA A 89 4.79 -26.93 -12.24
C ALA A 89 5.99 -25.97 -12.09
N VAL A 90 7.15 -26.34 -12.64
CA VAL A 90 8.36 -25.50 -12.61
C VAL A 90 8.12 -24.17 -13.33
N ILE A 91 7.57 -24.20 -14.53
CA ILE A 91 7.26 -22.97 -15.29
C ILE A 91 6.34 -22.06 -14.48
N ARG A 92 5.28 -22.59 -13.86
CA ARG A 92 4.36 -21.82 -13.03
C ARG A 92 5.06 -21.21 -11.81
N ILE A 93 5.89 -21.96 -11.12
CA ILE A 93 6.66 -21.46 -9.98
C ILE A 93 7.56 -20.30 -10.41
N VAL A 94 8.28 -20.43 -11.53
CA VAL A 94 9.16 -19.38 -12.05
C VAL A 94 8.36 -18.13 -12.41
N VAL A 95 7.28 -18.27 -13.14
CA VAL A 95 6.44 -17.14 -13.57
C VAL A 95 5.80 -16.44 -12.36
N LEU A 96 5.18 -17.18 -11.44
CA LEU A 96 4.53 -16.60 -10.27
C LEU A 96 5.54 -15.96 -9.31
N SER A 97 6.72 -16.55 -9.15
CA SER A 97 7.78 -15.97 -8.33
C SER A 97 8.33 -14.68 -8.93
N SER A 98 8.57 -14.63 -10.23
CA SER A 98 8.97 -13.42 -10.94
C SER A 98 7.93 -12.32 -10.81
N PHE A 99 6.66 -12.68 -10.98
CA PHE A 99 5.53 -11.76 -10.81
C PHE A 99 5.43 -11.23 -9.37
N ALA A 100 5.58 -12.09 -8.35
CA ALA A 100 5.60 -11.70 -6.96
C ALA A 100 6.68 -10.65 -6.66
N LEU A 101 7.88 -10.84 -7.23
CA LEU A 101 9.00 -9.90 -7.07
C LEU A 101 8.73 -8.54 -7.75
N ILE A 102 8.14 -8.56 -8.94
CA ILE A 102 7.77 -7.34 -9.65
C ILE A 102 6.73 -6.55 -8.86
N ILE A 103 5.68 -7.20 -8.40
CA ILE A 103 4.61 -6.56 -7.60
C ILE A 103 5.16 -5.98 -6.30
N ASP A 104 6.02 -6.71 -5.58
CA ASP A 104 6.64 -6.20 -4.35
C ASP A 104 7.49 -4.95 -4.62
N ARG A 105 8.33 -4.96 -5.66
CA ARG A 105 9.12 -3.79 -6.06
C ARG A 105 8.23 -2.60 -6.42
N THR A 106 7.19 -2.82 -7.22
CA THR A 106 6.24 -1.77 -7.60
C THR A 106 5.54 -1.19 -6.38
N ALA A 107 5.11 -2.04 -5.44
CA ALA A 107 4.48 -1.59 -4.20
C ALA A 107 5.42 -0.71 -3.35
N ILE A 108 6.70 -1.07 -3.24
CA ILE A 108 7.71 -0.28 -2.53
C ILE A 108 7.92 1.07 -3.22
N GLN A 109 8.11 1.08 -4.54
CA GLN A 109 8.33 2.30 -5.32
C GLN A 109 7.13 3.26 -5.22
N THR A 110 5.90 2.73 -5.34
CA THR A 110 4.68 3.54 -5.23
C THR A 110 4.57 4.19 -3.85
N ARG A 111 4.87 3.44 -2.78
CA ARG A 111 4.85 3.97 -1.40
C ARG A 111 5.94 5.03 -1.18
N GLN A 112 7.12 4.85 -1.76
CA GLN A 112 8.21 5.84 -1.68
C GLN A 112 7.84 7.12 -2.43
N LEU A 113 7.32 7.00 -3.66
CA LEU A 113 6.87 8.14 -4.45
C LEU A 113 5.76 8.93 -3.73
N SER A 114 4.75 8.24 -3.20
CA SER A 114 3.67 8.88 -2.45
C SER A 114 4.17 9.65 -1.23
N ARG A 115 5.22 9.14 -0.54
CA ARG A 115 5.85 9.84 0.58
C ARG A 115 6.60 11.09 0.12
N GLN A 116 7.30 11.02 -1.02
CA GLN A 116 8.02 12.19 -1.57
C GLN A 116 7.05 13.28 -1.99
N VAL A 117 5.95 12.92 -2.66
CA VAL A 117 4.88 13.88 -3.03
C VAL A 117 4.33 14.55 -1.78
N LEU A 118 3.99 13.79 -0.74
CA LEU A 118 3.46 14.34 0.51
C LEU A 118 4.44 15.32 1.19
N LEU A 119 5.75 15.02 1.15
CA LEU A 119 6.78 15.92 1.69
C LEU A 119 6.90 17.22 0.89
N LEU A 120 6.78 17.16 -0.43
CA LEU A 120 6.83 18.34 -1.30
C LEU A 120 5.59 19.20 -1.18
N GLU A 121 4.41 18.58 -1.06
CA GLU A 121 3.14 19.28 -0.83
C GLU A 121 3.09 19.97 0.56
N GLY A 122 3.88 19.49 1.53
CA GLY A 122 3.99 20.10 2.86
C GLY A 122 4.90 21.34 2.92
N LEU A 123 5.63 21.68 1.85
CA LEU A 123 6.49 22.87 1.80
C LEU A 123 5.70 24.07 1.30
N LEU A 124 5.31 24.95 2.23
CA LEU A 124 4.66 26.21 1.91
C LEU A 124 5.71 27.29 1.62
N PRO A 125 5.78 27.88 0.43
CA PRO A 125 6.66 28.98 0.13
C PRO A 125 6.19 30.24 0.87
N ILE A 126 6.98 30.67 1.85
CA ILE A 126 6.69 31.84 2.69
C ILE A 126 7.67 32.96 2.35
N CYS A 127 7.19 34.17 2.17
CA CYS A 127 8.03 35.35 2.01
C CYS A 127 8.86 35.57 3.27
N SER A 128 10.18 35.64 3.13
CA SER A 128 11.08 35.85 4.27
C SER A 128 10.85 37.18 4.99
N HIS A 129 10.32 38.19 4.30
CA HIS A 129 10.11 39.53 4.84
C HIS A 129 8.67 39.70 5.41
N CYS A 130 7.62 39.58 4.59
CA CYS A 130 6.25 39.88 5.03
C CYS A 130 5.45 38.65 5.46
N LYS A 131 6.05 37.44 5.45
CA LYS A 131 5.44 36.18 5.92
C LYS A 131 4.19 35.74 5.14
N LYS A 132 3.86 36.36 4.01
CA LYS A 132 2.78 35.88 3.13
C LYS A 132 3.15 34.53 2.54
N ILE A 133 2.12 33.69 2.32
CA ILE A 133 2.24 32.38 1.66
C ILE A 133 1.90 32.54 0.19
N ARG A 134 2.67 31.87 -0.67
CA ARG A 134 2.39 31.75 -2.09
C ARG A 134 1.50 30.53 -2.32
N ASP A 135 0.34 30.73 -2.91
CA ASP A 135 -0.60 29.65 -3.21
C ASP A 135 -0.26 28.91 -4.52
N GLN A 136 -1.08 27.91 -4.88
CA GLN A 136 -0.92 27.11 -6.11
C GLN A 136 -1.12 27.92 -7.40
N ASN A 137 -1.76 29.10 -7.31
CA ASN A 137 -2.00 30.01 -8.43
C ASN A 137 -0.95 31.12 -8.48
N ASP A 138 0.17 30.96 -7.78
CA ASP A 138 1.26 31.94 -7.67
C ASP A 138 0.85 33.29 -7.02
N GLN A 139 -0.26 33.30 -6.28
CA GLN A 139 -0.74 34.49 -5.57
C GLN A 139 -0.22 34.52 -4.14
N TRP A 140 0.24 35.71 -3.68
CA TRP A 140 0.70 35.91 -2.33
C TRP A 140 -0.45 36.35 -1.42
N GLN A 141 -0.82 35.52 -0.45
CA GLN A 141 -1.87 35.79 0.51
C GLN A 141 -1.38 35.72 1.96
N VAL A 142 -2.15 36.31 2.87
CA VAL A 142 -1.88 36.29 4.31
C VAL A 142 -2.05 34.85 4.82
N MET A 143 -1.18 34.46 5.76
CA MET A 143 -1.14 33.09 6.27
C MET A 143 -2.48 32.63 6.86
N GLU A 144 -3.15 33.51 7.57
CA GLU A 144 -4.45 33.24 8.19
C GLU A 144 -5.51 32.87 7.14
N ASN A 145 -5.59 33.63 6.06
CA ASN A 145 -6.52 33.35 4.96
C ASN A 145 -6.23 32.00 4.31
N TYR A 146 -4.95 31.72 4.02
CA TYR A 146 -4.53 30.46 3.44
C TYR A 146 -4.94 29.25 4.30
N ILE A 147 -4.81 29.36 5.63
CA ILE A 147 -5.17 28.29 6.56
C ILE A 147 -6.70 28.14 6.69
N MET A 148 -7.45 29.27 6.79
CA MET A 148 -8.91 29.23 6.87
C MET A 148 -9.56 28.61 5.64
N GLU A 149 -9.01 28.84 4.44
CA GLU A 149 -9.51 28.25 3.21
C GLU A 149 -9.31 26.74 3.10
N ARG A 150 -8.30 26.19 3.81
CA ARG A 150 -7.86 24.79 3.69
C ARG A 150 -8.05 23.94 4.94
N SER A 151 -8.57 24.53 6.00
CA SER A 151 -8.84 23.84 7.25
C SER A 151 -10.10 24.37 7.92
N ALA A 152 -10.60 23.68 8.93
CA ALA A 152 -11.69 24.15 9.80
C ALA A 152 -11.21 25.14 10.88
N ALA A 153 -9.97 25.64 10.79
CA ALA A 153 -9.40 26.55 11.76
C ALA A 153 -10.00 27.96 11.60
N THR A 154 -10.36 28.58 12.72
CA THR A 154 -10.76 30.00 12.82
C THR A 154 -9.74 30.72 13.69
N PHE A 155 -9.33 31.94 13.27
CA PHE A 155 -8.37 32.73 14.01
C PHE A 155 -9.09 33.76 14.88
N THR A 156 -8.69 33.84 16.16
CA THR A 156 -9.06 34.90 17.08
C THR A 156 -7.81 35.77 17.33
N HIS A 157 -7.98 37.05 17.46
CA HIS A 157 -6.88 37.97 17.72
C HIS A 157 -6.67 38.13 19.24
N GLY A 158 -5.44 38.05 19.66
CA GLY A 158 -5.00 38.25 21.02
C GLY A 158 -3.60 38.85 21.05
N ILE A 159 -3.18 39.34 22.20
CA ILE A 159 -1.84 39.87 22.42
C ILE A 159 -1.14 38.94 23.40
N CYS A 160 0.02 38.40 23.03
CA CYS A 160 0.81 37.57 23.95
C CYS A 160 1.46 38.42 25.06
N PRO A 161 1.83 37.85 26.20
CA PRO A 161 2.42 38.58 27.32
C PRO A 161 3.69 39.37 26.97
N ASP A 162 4.48 38.87 25.98
CA ASP A 162 5.71 39.56 25.58
C ASP A 162 5.40 40.81 24.75
N CYS A 163 4.53 40.71 23.75
CA CYS A 163 4.04 41.89 23.01
C CYS A 163 3.29 42.86 23.91
N MET A 164 2.53 42.36 24.87
CA MET A 164 1.87 43.23 25.86
C MET A 164 2.89 44.04 26.66
N ARG A 165 3.98 43.45 27.10
CA ARG A 165 5.06 44.15 27.81
C ARG A 165 5.80 45.14 26.93
N GLU A 166 6.11 44.74 25.70
CA GLU A 166 6.90 45.55 24.75
C GLU A 166 6.13 46.78 24.27
N HIS A 167 4.86 46.59 23.86
CA HIS A 167 4.10 47.66 23.22
C HIS A 167 3.17 48.43 24.17
N TYR A 168 2.81 47.85 25.35
CA TYR A 168 1.83 48.40 26.28
C TYR A 168 2.37 48.46 27.71
N GLY A 169 3.66 48.17 27.94
CA GLY A 169 4.28 48.08 29.27
C GLY A 169 4.20 49.35 30.08
N GLU A 170 4.13 50.53 29.44
CA GLU A 170 3.97 51.81 30.14
C GLU A 170 2.53 52.07 30.61
N VAL A 171 1.54 51.46 29.93
CA VAL A 171 0.11 51.61 30.29
C VAL A 171 -0.28 50.74 31.48
N ILE A 172 0.42 49.63 31.69
CA ILE A 172 0.13 48.65 32.75
C ILE A 172 0.77 49.03 34.08
N LYS A 173 1.71 50.00 34.12
CA LYS A 173 2.38 50.50 35.34
C LYS A 173 1.60 51.59 36.05
N LYS A 174 0.39 51.92 35.70
CA LYS A 174 -0.54 52.76 36.41
C LYS A 174 -1.54 51.85 37.15
#